data_35af3659e941f6a9363cc20417363315
#
_entry.id   35af3659e941f6a9363cc20417363315
#
_cell.length_a   1.000
_cell.length_b   1.000
_cell.length_c   1.000
_cell.angle_alpha   90.00
_cell.angle_beta   90.00
_cell.angle_gamma   90.00
#
_symmetry.space_group_name_H-M   'P 1'
#
loop_
_entity.id
_entity.type
_entity.pdbx_description
1 polymer ?
#
loop_
_entity_poly.entity_id
_entity_poly.type
_entity_poly.pdbx_seq_one_letter_code
_entity_poly.pdbx_strand_id
1 'polypeptide(L)' 'MILLRQQKVLVTGDEYAGDIQNKIDKILEDGWFIVSVTAQHISTGSSSYLRGGYLIVFERTIS' A
#
# COMPACT_ATOMS: atom_id res chain seq x y z
N MET A 1 -6.35 25.82 -15.49
CA MET A 1 -5.81 24.46 -15.50
C MET A 1 -6.42 23.67 -14.35
N ILE A 2 -7.01 22.54 -14.67
CA ILE A 2 -7.62 21.69 -13.65
C ILE A 2 -6.61 20.61 -13.27
N LEU A 3 -6.25 20.57 -11.99
CA LEU A 3 -5.40 19.52 -11.47
C LEU A 3 -6.26 18.38 -10.98
N LEU A 4 -6.07 17.21 -11.56
CA LEU A 4 -6.78 16.01 -11.16
C LEU A 4 -5.92 15.19 -10.20
N ARG A 5 -6.53 14.77 -9.11
CA ARG A 5 -5.88 13.87 -8.17
C ARG A 5 -6.34 12.45 -8.43
N GLN A 6 -5.38 11.56 -8.51
CA GLN A 6 -5.67 10.13 -8.59
C GLN A 6 -5.19 9.45 -7.34
N GLN A 7 -5.93 8.46 -6.89
CA GLN A 7 -5.56 7.66 -5.73
C GLN A 7 -5.42 6.21 -6.13
N LYS A 8 -4.47 5.54 -5.52
CA LYS A 8 -4.22 4.13 -5.70
C LYS A 8 -4.03 3.49 -4.33
N VAL A 9 -4.65 2.34 -4.13
CA VAL A 9 -4.56 1.62 -2.86
C VAL A 9 -3.86 0.30 -3.10
N LEU A 10 -2.85 0.02 -2.28
CA LEU A 10 -2.17 -1.26 -2.27
C LEU A 10 -2.44 -1.94 -0.92
N VAL A 11 -3.00 -3.14 -0.99
CA VAL A 11 -3.23 -3.95 0.20
C VAL A 11 -2.23 -5.10 0.18
N THR A 12 -1.43 -5.21 1.22
CA THR A 12 -0.47 -6.31 1.34
C THR A 12 -0.94 -7.30 2.39
N GLY A 13 -0.55 -8.55 2.20
CA GLY A 13 -0.84 -9.61 3.15
C GLY A 13 0.45 -10.32 3.57
N ASP A 14 0.45 -11.65 3.52
CA ASP A 14 1.59 -12.49 3.90
C ASP A 14 2.68 -12.50 2.82
N GLU A 15 3.08 -11.35 2.35
CA GLU A 15 4.10 -11.27 1.33
C GLU A 15 5.48 -11.05 1.96
N TYR A 16 6.52 -11.48 1.27
CA TYR A 16 7.88 -11.19 1.71
C TYR A 16 8.17 -9.70 1.56
N ALA A 17 8.94 -9.17 2.50
CA ALA A 17 9.27 -7.74 2.50
C ALA A 17 9.88 -7.28 1.19
N GLY A 18 10.70 -8.12 0.55
CA GLY A 18 11.30 -7.78 -0.74
C GLY A 18 10.29 -7.63 -1.86
N ASP A 19 9.25 -8.47 -1.87
CA ASP A 19 8.20 -8.37 -2.88
C ASP A 19 7.35 -7.11 -2.69
N ILE A 20 7.06 -6.78 -1.45
CA ILE A 20 6.33 -5.55 -1.12
C ILE A 20 7.16 -4.33 -1.56
N GLN A 21 8.45 -4.33 -1.26
CA GLN A 21 9.34 -3.26 -1.64
C GLN A 21 9.36 -3.05 -3.15
N ASN A 22 9.42 -4.13 -3.91
CA ASN A 22 9.41 -4.06 -5.37
C ASN A 22 8.12 -3.47 -5.91
N LYS A 23 6.99 -3.83 -5.33
CA LYS A 23 5.69 -3.28 -5.73
C LYS A 23 5.61 -1.78 -5.44
N ILE A 24 6.08 -1.38 -4.27
CA ILE A 24 6.10 0.03 -3.88
C ILE A 24 7.02 0.82 -4.81
N ASP A 25 8.21 0.28 -5.08
CA ASP A 25 9.17 0.96 -5.95
C ASP A 25 8.60 1.22 -7.34
N LYS A 26 7.90 0.24 -7.91
CA LYS A 26 7.27 0.41 -9.22
C LYS A 26 6.21 1.49 -9.22
N ILE A 27 5.42 1.57 -8.16
CA ILE A 27 4.39 2.59 -8.03
C ILE A 27 5.03 3.98 -7.91
N LEU A 28 6.09 4.09 -7.11
CA LEU A 28 6.80 5.36 -6.95
C LEU A 28 7.48 5.81 -8.25
N GLU A 29 7.96 4.86 -9.05
CA GLU A 29 8.56 5.17 -10.35
C GLU A 29 7.56 5.79 -11.32
N ASP A 30 6.29 5.48 -11.18
CA ASP A 30 5.21 6.03 -12.00
C ASP A 30 4.77 7.44 -11.56
N GLY A 31 5.47 8.03 -10.60
CA GLY A 31 5.16 9.38 -10.14
C GLY A 31 4.16 9.45 -9.01
N TRP A 32 3.85 8.33 -8.39
CA TRP A 32 2.98 8.30 -7.21
C TRP A 32 3.78 8.62 -5.95
N PHE A 33 3.10 9.15 -4.95
CA PHE A 33 3.71 9.34 -3.63
C PHE A 33 2.80 8.77 -2.55
N ILE A 34 3.40 8.36 -1.44
CA ILE A 34 2.69 7.74 -0.33
C ILE A 34 2.02 8.82 0.51
N VAL A 35 0.72 8.66 0.72
CA VAL A 35 -0.07 9.57 1.55
C VAL A 35 -0.31 8.97 2.93
N SER A 36 -0.54 7.66 2.98
CA SER A 36 -0.93 7.00 4.22
C SER A 36 -0.47 5.55 4.21
N VAL A 37 0.00 5.08 5.35
CA VAL A 37 0.31 3.66 5.57
C VAL A 37 -0.37 3.24 6.86
N THR A 38 -1.24 2.25 6.77
CA THR A 38 -1.95 1.72 7.93
C THR A 38 -1.66 0.24 8.07
N ALA A 39 -1.23 -0.16 9.25
CA ALA A 39 -1.03 -1.57 9.54
C ALA A 39 -2.37 -2.22 9.84
N GLN A 40 -2.64 -3.36 9.20
CA GLN A 40 -3.85 -4.13 9.44
C GLN A 40 -3.50 -5.43 10.14
N HIS A 41 -4.20 -5.71 11.22
CA HIS A 41 -4.06 -6.97 11.93
C HIS A 41 -5.30 -7.81 11.65
N ILE A 42 -5.09 -8.95 11.02
CA ILE A 42 -6.17 -9.90 10.84
C ILE A 42 -5.95 -11.02 11.84
N SER A 43 -6.80 -11.08 12.84
CA SER A 43 -6.81 -12.16 13.79
C SER A 43 -7.59 -13.32 13.22
N THR A 44 -6.94 -14.47 13.05
CA THR A 44 -7.63 -15.67 12.60
C THR A 44 -7.90 -16.58 13.80
N GLY A 45 -9.08 -16.46 14.35
CA GLY A 45 -9.65 -17.43 15.25
C GLY A 45 -8.79 -17.87 16.42
N SER A 46 -8.64 -19.15 16.59
CA SER A 46 -8.02 -19.75 17.76
C SER A 46 -6.51 -19.80 17.71
N SER A 47 -5.91 -19.35 16.64
CA SER A 47 -4.46 -19.36 16.57
C SER A 47 -3.93 -18.00 16.94
N SER A 48 -2.82 -18.00 17.67
CA SER A 48 -2.09 -16.80 17.98
C SER A 48 -1.40 -16.17 16.75
N TYR A 49 -1.83 -16.58 15.58
CA TYR A 49 -1.29 -16.10 14.32
C TYR A 49 -1.87 -14.73 14.01
N LEU A 50 -1.04 -13.73 14.19
CA LEU A 50 -1.36 -12.40 13.72
C LEU A 50 -0.80 -12.26 12.31
N ARG A 51 -1.66 -12.29 11.33
CA ARG A 51 -1.26 -11.95 9.97
C ARG A 51 -1.31 -10.44 9.85
N GLY A 52 -0.16 -9.85 9.71
CA GLY A 52 -0.05 -8.42 9.52
C GLY A 52 0.04 -8.08 8.06
N GLY A 53 -0.82 -7.19 7.62
CA GLY A 53 -0.74 -6.59 6.30
C GLY A 53 -0.71 -5.09 6.43
N TYR A 54 -0.48 -4.41 5.30
CA TYR A 54 -0.49 -2.95 5.26
C TYR A 54 -1.46 -2.47 4.21
N LEU A 55 -2.16 -1.39 4.54
CA LEU A 55 -2.95 -0.64 3.58
C LEU A 55 -2.16 0.62 3.25
N ILE A 56 -1.72 0.73 2.02
CA ILE A 56 -0.90 1.86 1.58
C ILE A 56 -1.69 2.65 0.56
N VAL A 57 -1.87 3.93 0.83
CA VAL A 57 -2.58 4.83 -0.08
C VAL A 57 -1.56 5.72 -0.78
N PHE A 58 -1.63 5.73 -2.10
CA PHE A 58 -0.79 6.56 -2.96
C PHE A 58 -1.64 7.62 -3.62
N GLU A 59 -1.02 8.73 -3.93
CA GLU A 59 -1.69 9.81 -4.62
C GLU A 59 -0.78 10.34 -5.73
N ARG A 60 -1.40 10.79 -6.80
CA ARG A 60 -0.70 11.37 -7.93
C ARG A 60 -1.51 12.52 -8.48
N THR A 61 -0.83 13.60 -8.83
CA THR A 61 -1.48 14.75 -9.45
C THR A 61 -1.19 14.73 -10.95
N ILE A 62 -2.23 14.88 -11.74
CA ILE A 62 -2.13 14.99 -13.19
C ILE A 62 -2.60 16.38 -13.59
N SER A 63 -1.77 17.07 -14.32
CA SER A 63 -2.12 18.37 -14.86
C SER A 63 -2.52 18.28 -16.32
#